data_512e907840323d672e5f33c65c5dc7e9
#
_entry.id   512e907840323d672e5f33c65c5dc7e9
#
_cell.length_a   1.000
_cell.length_b   1.000
_cell.length_c   1.000
_cell.angle_alpha   90.00
_cell.angle_beta   90.00
_cell.angle_gamma   90.00
#
_symmetry.space_group_name_H-M   'P 1'
#
loop_
_entity.id
_entity.type
_entity.pdbx_description
1 polymer ?
#
loop_
_entity_poly.entity_id
_entity_poly.type
_entity_poly.pdbx_seq_one_letter_code
_entity_poly.pdbx_strand_id
1 'polypeptide(L)'
;DDDLDAHINDTLVAGDGLCDSEAVRFTVTNGPAAIQWLIDNGVPFTPEHDPAARYPYHLTREGGHNARRIIHADDATGRAVVDTLVAKVAQHPNITQRNDLTVVGLLQDNQGACRGAYGSDTNQQWHSLTARHTVLATGGASGLYRHTTTPAPSSGEGMMMAAELGARLMNLEFQQFHPTCLFDPEGPAFLISEAVRGEGGHLLNEVGERFMLALDKRAELAPRDVVARAIDAEIQRSTLGHVWLDIRHLGEKAICHHFPTILAHCASRGIDITQQAIPVVPAAHYSCGGVATNLQGATNVANLYAIGETACTGLHGANRMASNSLLECLVFARSCAQTLLAQGQEQFGQAASSSEFQPPARAAAAVLPKEVLSDIRQQMRTTMSQHVSIVRSAAGLSAALAHLKALLNSLEEINGALTAPEGKRLHQTLQLAILTVLAAQQRHESRGLHYSTDWPHQQPTAVASSLSINDLSEALEKNR
;
A
#
# COMPACT_ATOMS: atom_id res chain seq x y z
N ASP A 1 -19.39 25.15 -0.75
CA ASP A 1 -19.94 24.35 0.33
C ASP A 1 -19.61 22.88 0.10
N ASP A 2 -18.95 22.23 1.05
CA ASP A 2 -18.61 20.82 1.03
C ASP A 2 -19.52 20.05 1.98
N ASP A 3 -19.90 18.82 1.63
CA ASP A 3 -20.69 17.93 2.45
C ASP A 3 -20.24 16.46 2.29
N LEU A 4 -20.79 15.57 3.10
CA LEU A 4 -20.43 14.15 3.08
C LEU A 4 -20.80 13.48 1.76
N ASP A 5 -21.92 13.86 1.13
CA ASP A 5 -22.36 13.27 -0.13
C ASP A 5 -21.43 13.69 -1.29
N ALA A 6 -20.88 14.92 -1.28
CA ALA A 6 -19.84 15.33 -2.22
C ALA A 6 -18.56 14.49 -2.05
N HIS A 7 -18.12 14.22 -0.83
CA HIS A 7 -16.95 13.35 -0.57
C HIS A 7 -17.22 11.90 -1.00
N ILE A 8 -18.41 11.36 -0.72
CA ILE A 8 -18.83 10.03 -1.18
C ILE A 8 -18.76 9.96 -2.71
N ASN A 9 -19.35 10.94 -3.39
CA ASN A 9 -19.36 10.98 -4.86
C ASN A 9 -17.93 11.06 -5.44
N ASP A 10 -17.07 11.94 -4.90
CA ASP A 10 -15.68 12.05 -5.33
C ASP A 10 -14.94 10.71 -5.20
N THR A 11 -15.19 9.98 -4.09
CA THR A 11 -14.59 8.66 -3.85
C THR A 11 -15.08 7.61 -4.85
N LEU A 12 -16.40 7.57 -5.12
CA LEU A 12 -17.00 6.64 -6.08
C LEU A 12 -16.49 6.89 -7.50
N VAL A 13 -16.37 8.16 -7.90
CA VAL A 13 -15.79 8.55 -9.20
C VAL A 13 -14.34 8.12 -9.31
N ALA A 14 -13.54 8.35 -8.27
CA ALA A 14 -12.13 7.96 -8.26
C ALA A 14 -11.95 6.43 -8.38
N GLY A 15 -12.81 5.65 -7.71
CA GLY A 15 -12.75 4.20 -7.70
C GLY A 15 -13.25 3.50 -8.96
N ASP A 16 -13.67 4.25 -9.97
CA ASP A 16 -13.95 3.82 -11.34
C ASP A 16 -14.91 2.61 -11.43
N GLY A 17 -16.01 2.69 -10.65
CA GLY A 17 -17.10 1.70 -10.68
C GLY A 17 -16.86 0.43 -9.87
N LEU A 18 -15.74 0.29 -9.16
CA LEU A 18 -15.41 -0.88 -8.33
C LEU A 18 -15.47 -0.63 -6.83
N CYS A 19 -15.80 0.59 -6.39
CA CYS A 19 -16.05 0.83 -4.97
C CYS A 19 -17.29 0.08 -4.49
N ASP A 20 -17.21 -0.44 -3.26
CA ASP A 20 -18.40 -0.78 -2.49
C ASP A 20 -19.02 0.49 -1.92
N SER A 21 -20.24 0.82 -2.36
CA SER A 21 -20.91 2.06 -1.95
C SER A 21 -21.22 2.10 -0.45
N GLU A 22 -21.43 0.94 0.20
CA GLU A 22 -21.62 0.84 1.64
C GLU A 22 -20.33 1.15 2.38
N ALA A 23 -19.20 0.59 1.94
CA ALA A 23 -17.88 0.87 2.51
C ALA A 23 -17.47 2.35 2.35
N VAL A 24 -17.77 2.96 1.19
CA VAL A 24 -17.52 4.38 0.95
C VAL A 24 -18.35 5.23 1.90
N ARG A 25 -19.67 5.01 1.97
CA ARG A 25 -20.57 5.74 2.87
C ARG A 25 -20.17 5.57 4.32
N PHE A 26 -19.85 4.34 4.73
CA PHE A 26 -19.40 4.00 6.08
C PHE A 26 -18.14 4.79 6.45
N THR A 27 -17.14 4.80 5.58
CA THR A 27 -15.86 5.48 5.83
C THR A 27 -16.04 6.99 5.94
N VAL A 28 -16.74 7.60 4.98
CA VAL A 28 -16.94 9.05 4.95
C VAL A 28 -17.80 9.53 6.11
N THR A 29 -18.88 8.81 6.44
CA THR A 29 -19.78 9.20 7.53
C THR A 29 -19.11 9.11 8.91
N ASN A 30 -18.24 8.12 9.12
CA ASN A 30 -17.53 7.93 10.39
C ASN A 30 -16.19 8.73 10.45
N GLY A 31 -15.79 9.33 9.34
CA GLY A 31 -14.56 10.12 9.21
C GLY A 31 -14.44 11.26 10.22
N PRO A 32 -15.43 12.16 10.35
CA PRO A 32 -15.35 13.29 11.28
C PRO A 32 -15.11 12.85 12.72
N ALA A 33 -15.78 11.79 13.20
CA ALA A 33 -15.59 11.26 14.55
C ALA A 33 -14.21 10.61 14.75
N ALA A 34 -13.63 10.02 13.68
CA ALA A 34 -12.29 9.46 13.72
C ALA A 34 -11.22 10.56 13.76
N ILE A 35 -11.39 11.63 13.01
CA ILE A 35 -10.51 12.81 13.04
C ILE A 35 -10.60 13.52 14.39
N GLN A 36 -11.82 13.73 14.92
CA GLN A 36 -11.97 14.32 16.25
C GLN A 36 -11.23 13.51 17.31
N TRP A 37 -11.28 12.17 17.23
CA TRP A 37 -10.53 11.32 18.13
C TRP A 37 -9.01 11.54 18.05
N LEU A 38 -8.44 11.80 16.86
CA LEU A 38 -7.02 12.16 16.73
C LEU A 38 -6.71 13.51 17.37
N ILE A 39 -7.60 14.50 17.18
CA ILE A 39 -7.47 15.83 17.80
C ILE A 39 -7.48 15.70 19.32
N ASP A 40 -8.43 14.97 19.88
CA ASP A 40 -8.57 14.72 21.31
C ASP A 40 -7.36 13.96 21.89
N ASN A 41 -6.68 13.18 21.04
CA ASN A 41 -5.45 12.48 21.41
C ASN A 41 -4.18 13.33 21.22
N GLY A 42 -4.31 14.55 20.75
CA GLY A 42 -3.22 15.53 20.71
C GLY A 42 -2.36 15.48 19.45
N VAL A 43 -2.88 14.97 18.33
CA VAL A 43 -2.19 15.10 17.04
C VAL A 43 -2.09 16.57 16.66
N PRO A 44 -0.89 17.11 16.40
CA PRO A 44 -0.64 18.53 16.16
C PRO A 44 -0.99 18.94 14.72
N PHE A 45 -2.29 19.00 14.41
CA PHE A 45 -2.74 19.48 13.11
C PHE A 45 -2.46 20.97 12.92
N THR A 46 -2.18 21.37 11.67
CA THR A 46 -1.88 22.77 11.32
C THR A 46 -3.08 23.67 11.63
N PRO A 47 -2.91 24.70 12.49
CA PRO A 47 -3.99 25.60 12.84
C PRO A 47 -4.37 26.51 11.67
N GLU A 48 -5.63 26.90 11.64
CA GLU A 48 -6.12 27.97 10.76
C GLU A 48 -5.87 29.33 11.42
N HIS A 49 -5.39 30.29 10.65
CA HIS A 49 -5.06 31.63 11.16
C HIS A 49 -6.13 32.69 10.80
N ASP A 50 -7.02 32.38 9.86
CA ASP A 50 -8.15 33.27 9.55
C ASP A 50 -9.23 33.14 10.64
N PRO A 51 -9.48 34.22 11.42
CA PRO A 51 -10.50 34.19 12.46
C PRO A 51 -11.93 34.07 11.91
N ALA A 52 -12.14 34.27 10.62
CA ALA A 52 -13.42 34.06 9.96
C ALA A 52 -13.60 32.62 9.42
N ALA A 53 -12.57 31.79 9.50
CA ALA A 53 -12.66 30.42 9.04
C ALA A 53 -13.66 29.59 9.86
N ARG A 54 -14.37 28.69 9.18
CA ARG A 54 -15.37 27.81 9.81
C ARG A 54 -14.76 26.81 10.78
N TYR A 55 -13.52 26.38 10.53
CA TYR A 55 -12.83 25.36 11.31
C TYR A 55 -11.52 25.91 11.87
N PRO A 56 -11.07 25.44 13.05
CA PRO A 56 -9.84 25.91 13.68
C PRO A 56 -8.57 25.34 13.06
N TYR A 57 -8.68 24.49 12.04
CA TYR A 57 -7.59 23.85 11.35
C TYR A 57 -7.58 24.24 9.88
N HIS A 58 -6.40 24.46 9.33
CA HIS A 58 -6.21 24.68 7.91
C HIS A 58 -6.57 23.41 7.12
N LEU A 59 -7.30 23.58 6.03
CA LEU A 59 -7.73 22.47 5.16
C LEU A 59 -7.10 22.61 3.79
N THR A 60 -6.59 21.48 3.25
CA THR A 60 -6.06 21.41 1.90
C THR A 60 -7.02 20.67 0.96
N ARG A 61 -6.76 20.78 -0.34
CA ARG A 61 -7.40 20.01 -1.39
C ARG A 61 -6.35 19.20 -2.12
N GLU A 62 -6.60 17.89 -2.23
CA GLU A 62 -5.72 16.96 -2.94
C GLU A 62 -6.39 16.40 -4.20
N GLY A 63 -5.65 15.62 -4.98
CA GLY A 63 -6.15 15.05 -6.23
C GLY A 63 -7.39 14.17 -6.06
N GLY A 64 -8.39 14.40 -6.90
CA GLY A 64 -9.70 13.76 -6.85
C GLY A 64 -10.73 14.45 -5.97
N HIS A 65 -10.34 15.33 -5.05
CA HIS A 65 -11.27 16.09 -4.22
C HIS A 65 -11.78 17.35 -4.90
N ASN A 66 -13.07 17.60 -4.86
CA ASN A 66 -13.70 18.82 -5.38
C ASN A 66 -13.69 19.99 -4.38
N ALA A 67 -13.41 19.73 -3.10
CA ALA A 67 -13.39 20.73 -2.03
C ALA A 67 -12.14 20.63 -1.15
N ARG A 68 -11.82 21.71 -0.44
CA ARG A 68 -10.83 21.72 0.63
C ARG A 68 -11.43 21.07 1.87
N ARG A 69 -11.05 19.80 2.15
CA ARG A 69 -11.59 19.03 3.28
C ARG A 69 -10.53 18.25 4.04
N ILE A 70 -9.28 18.30 3.59
CA ILE A 70 -8.20 17.49 4.14
C ILE A 70 -7.51 18.26 5.26
N ILE A 71 -7.66 17.77 6.50
CA ILE A 71 -6.87 18.22 7.64
C ILE A 71 -5.44 17.68 7.53
N HIS A 72 -4.44 18.47 7.90
CA HIS A 72 -3.05 18.09 7.77
C HIS A 72 -2.18 18.64 8.91
N ALA A 73 -1.00 18.05 9.06
CA ALA A 73 0.08 18.57 9.91
C ALA A 73 1.28 18.88 9.01
N ASP A 74 1.42 20.13 8.62
CA ASP A 74 2.39 20.62 7.64
C ASP A 74 2.43 19.73 6.39
N ASP A 75 3.61 19.26 5.96
CA ASP A 75 3.80 18.31 4.85
C ASP A 75 4.07 16.87 5.33
N ALA A 76 3.79 16.55 6.62
CA ALA A 76 4.14 15.30 7.26
C ALA A 76 3.02 14.71 8.15
N THR A 77 1.75 14.80 7.74
CA THR A 77 0.57 14.38 8.51
C THR A 77 0.68 12.94 9.05
N GLY A 78 1.08 11.99 8.20
CA GLY A 78 1.23 10.59 8.62
C GLY A 78 2.24 10.42 9.74
N ARG A 79 3.34 11.16 9.72
CA ARG A 79 4.37 11.15 10.77
C ARG A 79 3.82 11.70 12.09
N ALA A 80 3.12 12.83 12.06
CA ALA A 80 2.52 13.44 13.25
C ALA A 80 1.51 12.49 13.94
N VAL A 81 0.67 11.81 13.15
CA VAL A 81 -0.27 10.80 13.67
C VAL A 81 0.47 9.62 14.31
N VAL A 82 1.45 9.05 13.62
CA VAL A 82 2.21 7.88 14.11
C VAL A 82 2.96 8.23 15.40
N ASP A 83 3.70 9.33 15.42
CA ASP A 83 4.50 9.72 16.59
C ASP A 83 3.60 9.93 17.83
N THR A 84 2.43 10.57 17.64
CA THR A 84 1.45 10.77 18.73
C THR A 84 0.89 9.46 19.25
N LEU A 85 0.48 8.55 18.36
CA LEU A 85 -0.12 7.28 18.76
C LEU A 85 0.90 6.32 19.36
N VAL A 86 2.12 6.24 18.84
CA VAL A 86 3.22 5.44 19.38
C VAL A 86 3.55 5.86 20.81
N ALA A 87 3.62 7.16 21.09
CA ALA A 87 3.86 7.67 22.43
C ALA A 87 2.77 7.24 23.43
N LYS A 88 1.49 7.20 22.98
CA LYS A 88 0.37 6.74 23.83
C LYS A 88 0.39 5.23 24.05
N VAL A 89 0.67 4.46 23.01
CA VAL A 89 0.81 2.99 23.09
C VAL A 89 1.91 2.61 24.07
N ALA A 90 3.07 3.29 24.00
CA ALA A 90 4.19 3.02 24.91
C ALA A 90 3.87 3.26 26.41
N GLN A 91 2.90 4.10 26.70
CA GLN A 91 2.45 4.42 28.06
C GLN A 91 1.27 3.58 28.54
N HIS A 92 0.64 2.81 27.65
CA HIS A 92 -0.57 2.08 28.00
C HIS A 92 -0.29 0.74 28.70
N PRO A 93 -0.78 0.51 29.93
CA PRO A 93 -0.36 -0.64 30.75
C PRO A 93 -0.79 -2.01 30.18
N ASN A 94 -1.82 -2.03 29.33
CA ASN A 94 -2.37 -3.27 28.76
C ASN A 94 -1.87 -3.54 27.34
N ILE A 95 -0.90 -2.76 26.82
CA ILE A 95 -0.33 -2.94 25.49
C ILE A 95 1.13 -3.39 25.61
N THR A 96 1.45 -4.55 25.07
CA THR A 96 2.83 -5.04 24.99
C THR A 96 3.32 -4.93 23.55
N GLN A 97 4.40 -4.17 23.35
CA GLN A 97 5.07 -4.04 22.05
C GLN A 97 6.21 -5.06 21.94
N ARG A 98 6.30 -5.76 20.82
CA ARG A 98 7.35 -6.73 20.48
C ARG A 98 8.03 -6.30 19.17
N ASN A 99 8.96 -5.35 19.25
CA ASN A 99 9.70 -4.80 18.11
C ASN A 99 10.84 -5.72 17.65
N ASP A 100 11.16 -6.71 18.44
CA ASP A 100 12.19 -7.72 18.20
C ASP A 100 11.69 -8.92 17.39
N LEU A 101 10.38 -9.04 17.17
CA LEU A 101 9.73 -10.20 16.57
C LEU A 101 9.35 -9.98 15.11
N THR A 102 9.85 -10.85 14.23
CA THR A 102 9.40 -10.95 12.84
C THR A 102 8.39 -12.08 12.70
N VAL A 103 7.12 -11.73 12.52
CA VAL A 103 6.05 -12.69 12.26
C VAL A 103 6.16 -13.22 10.83
N VAL A 104 6.02 -14.54 10.65
CA VAL A 104 6.13 -15.23 9.37
C VAL A 104 4.99 -16.20 9.08
N GLY A 105 4.01 -16.31 9.99
CA GLY A 105 2.83 -17.14 9.77
C GLY A 105 1.80 -17.00 10.89
N LEU A 106 0.62 -17.49 10.60
CA LEU A 106 -0.51 -17.51 11.53
C LEU A 106 -0.76 -18.92 12.03
N LEU A 107 -1.28 -19.01 13.26
CA LEU A 107 -1.68 -20.27 13.89
C LEU A 107 -3.13 -20.59 13.54
N GLN A 108 -3.43 -21.84 13.24
CA GLN A 108 -4.78 -22.31 12.91
C GLN A 108 -5.13 -23.52 13.79
N ASP A 109 -6.36 -23.61 14.23
CA ASP A 109 -6.89 -24.80 14.89
C ASP A 109 -7.45 -25.82 13.90
N ASN A 110 -7.88 -26.97 14.42
CA ASN A 110 -8.43 -28.06 13.61
C ASN A 110 -9.79 -27.71 12.95
N GLN A 111 -10.40 -26.58 13.31
CA GLN A 111 -11.65 -26.08 12.72
C GLN A 111 -11.38 -25.00 11.65
N GLY A 112 -10.13 -24.66 11.41
CA GLY A 112 -9.72 -23.63 10.45
C GLY A 112 -9.74 -22.22 11.01
N ALA A 113 -10.00 -22.02 12.30
CA ALA A 113 -10.01 -20.68 12.90
C ALA A 113 -8.58 -20.21 13.25
N CYS A 114 -8.31 -18.91 13.06
CA CYS A 114 -7.06 -18.30 13.48
C CYS A 114 -6.94 -18.29 15.01
N ARG A 115 -5.76 -18.64 15.53
CA ARG A 115 -5.46 -18.73 16.96
C ARG A 115 -4.21 -17.95 17.37
N GLY A 116 -3.73 -17.08 16.53
CA GLY A 116 -2.56 -16.26 16.79
C GLY A 116 -1.55 -16.25 15.67
N ALA A 117 -0.32 -15.99 16.00
CA ALA A 117 0.77 -15.87 15.04
C ALA A 117 2.05 -16.52 15.57
N TYR A 118 3.00 -16.81 14.68
CA TYR A 118 4.32 -17.25 15.04
C TYR A 118 5.39 -16.53 14.25
N GLY A 119 6.56 -16.44 14.83
CA GLY A 119 7.68 -15.74 14.23
C GLY A 119 8.99 -15.99 14.95
N SER A 120 10.02 -15.29 14.50
CA SER A 120 11.36 -15.38 15.07
C SER A 120 11.81 -14.01 15.58
N ASP A 121 12.47 -14.00 16.74
CA ASP A 121 13.10 -12.79 17.27
C ASP A 121 14.48 -12.52 16.63
N THR A 122 15.12 -11.44 17.04
CA THR A 122 16.45 -11.04 16.57
C THR A 122 17.56 -12.04 16.92
N ASN A 123 17.31 -12.91 17.90
CA ASN A 123 18.21 -14.02 18.30
C ASN A 123 17.89 -15.32 17.56
N GLN A 124 17.02 -15.28 16.57
CA GLN A 124 16.54 -16.44 15.79
C GLN A 124 15.81 -17.49 16.66
N GLN A 125 15.25 -17.07 17.79
CA GLN A 125 14.38 -17.91 18.61
C GLN A 125 12.94 -17.82 18.09
N TRP A 126 12.30 -18.97 17.94
CA TRP A 126 10.92 -19.06 17.52
C TRP A 126 9.96 -18.83 18.68
N HIS A 127 8.96 -18.03 18.44
CA HIS A 127 7.88 -17.68 19.36
C HIS A 127 6.52 -18.00 18.73
N SER A 128 5.63 -18.52 19.55
CA SER A 128 4.22 -18.72 19.24
C SER A 128 3.41 -17.79 20.14
N LEU A 129 2.60 -16.93 19.55
CA LEU A 129 1.73 -15.99 20.23
C LEU A 129 0.28 -16.41 20.02
N THR A 130 -0.30 -17.08 21.02
CA THR A 130 -1.71 -17.48 20.96
C THR A 130 -2.61 -16.30 21.28
N ALA A 131 -3.70 -16.15 20.52
CA ALA A 131 -4.66 -15.06 20.69
C ALA A 131 -6.07 -15.55 20.36
N ARG A 132 -7.07 -14.92 20.98
CA ARG A 132 -8.48 -15.11 20.62
C ARG A 132 -8.81 -14.49 19.27
N HIS A 133 -8.23 -13.33 19.01
CA HIS A 133 -8.39 -12.59 17.77
C HIS A 133 -7.04 -12.13 17.26
N THR A 134 -6.83 -12.20 15.97
CA THR A 134 -5.62 -11.70 15.30
C THR A 134 -6.01 -10.64 14.30
N VAL A 135 -5.41 -9.47 14.39
CA VAL A 135 -5.66 -8.34 13.48
C VAL A 135 -4.41 -8.07 12.67
N LEU A 136 -4.51 -8.20 11.37
CA LEU A 136 -3.44 -7.83 10.44
C LEU A 136 -3.52 -6.33 10.11
N ALA A 137 -2.44 -5.61 10.37
CA ALA A 137 -2.25 -4.19 10.02
C ALA A 137 -0.85 -4.03 9.40
N THR A 138 -0.53 -4.90 8.43
CA THR A 138 0.82 -5.16 7.92
C THR A 138 1.18 -4.29 6.71
N GLY A 139 0.32 -3.36 6.31
CA GLY A 139 0.51 -2.54 5.12
C GLY A 139 0.27 -3.30 3.82
N GLY A 140 0.56 -2.66 2.70
CA GLY A 140 0.32 -3.17 1.36
C GLY A 140 1.48 -3.96 0.78
N ALA A 141 1.50 -4.03 -0.56
CA ALA A 141 2.41 -4.85 -1.35
C ALA A 141 3.32 -4.01 -2.29
N SER A 142 3.47 -2.72 -2.05
CA SER A 142 4.27 -1.84 -2.92
C SER A 142 5.75 -2.25 -2.98
N GLY A 143 6.26 -2.99 -1.98
CA GLY A 143 7.60 -3.57 -1.94
C GLY A 143 7.87 -4.64 -3.00
N LEU A 144 6.86 -5.07 -3.78
CA LEU A 144 7.02 -5.93 -4.96
C LEU A 144 7.73 -5.22 -6.12
N TYR A 145 7.84 -3.90 -6.10
CA TYR A 145 8.38 -3.08 -7.19
C TYR A 145 9.73 -2.46 -6.85
N ARG A 146 10.51 -2.08 -7.89
CA ARG A 146 11.86 -1.48 -7.71
C ARG A 146 11.80 -0.16 -6.98
N HIS A 147 10.92 0.73 -7.45
CA HIS A 147 10.71 2.04 -6.85
C HIS A 147 9.41 2.00 -6.03
N THR A 148 9.53 2.25 -4.75
CA THR A 148 8.39 2.26 -3.83
C THR A 148 8.57 3.36 -2.79
N THR A 149 7.46 3.98 -2.40
CA THR A 149 7.41 4.98 -1.32
C THR A 149 7.17 4.34 0.05
N THR A 150 6.87 3.04 0.09
CA THR A 150 6.61 2.35 1.36
C THR A 150 7.91 1.93 2.04
N PRO A 151 8.00 2.01 3.37
CA PRO A 151 9.15 1.50 4.07
C PRO A 151 9.28 -0.02 3.88
N ALA A 152 10.51 -0.52 3.81
CA ALA A 152 10.73 -1.95 3.98
C ALA A 152 10.26 -2.34 5.40
N PRO A 153 9.45 -3.34 5.56
CA PRO A 153 9.25 -4.56 4.75
C PRO A 153 7.83 -4.73 4.17
N SER A 154 7.16 -3.68 3.70
CA SER A 154 5.78 -3.77 3.15
C SER A 154 5.78 -4.44 1.78
N SER A 155 5.87 -5.75 1.74
CA SER A 155 5.89 -6.57 0.50
C SER A 155 4.72 -7.57 0.46
N GLY A 156 3.67 -7.34 1.28
CA GLY A 156 2.42 -8.10 1.23
C GLY A 156 2.45 -9.44 1.95
N GLU A 157 3.47 -9.70 2.79
CA GLU A 157 3.59 -10.97 3.53
C GLU A 157 2.36 -11.24 4.41
N GLY A 158 1.77 -10.19 5.03
CA GLY A 158 0.55 -10.33 5.82
C GLY A 158 -0.65 -10.77 4.99
N MET A 159 -0.76 -10.32 3.73
CA MET A 159 -1.81 -10.80 2.81
C MET A 159 -1.63 -12.29 2.52
N MET A 160 -0.39 -12.75 2.29
CA MET A 160 -0.11 -14.17 2.07
C MET A 160 -0.32 -15.01 3.31
N MET A 161 0.08 -14.54 4.50
CA MET A 161 -0.23 -15.23 5.76
C MET A 161 -1.73 -15.44 5.94
N ALA A 162 -2.56 -14.47 5.58
CA ALA A 162 -4.01 -14.63 5.58
C ALA A 162 -4.50 -15.65 4.54
N ALA A 163 -3.97 -15.60 3.32
CA ALA A 163 -4.31 -16.53 2.26
C ALA A 163 -3.92 -17.98 2.57
N GLU A 164 -2.77 -18.18 3.23
CA GLU A 164 -2.33 -19.50 3.73
C GLU A 164 -3.36 -20.13 4.69
N LEU A 165 -4.13 -19.33 5.42
CA LEU A 165 -5.24 -19.78 6.27
C LEU A 165 -6.59 -19.91 5.53
N GLY A 166 -6.65 -19.59 4.24
CA GLY A 166 -7.87 -19.65 3.42
C GLY A 166 -8.62 -18.31 3.32
N ALA A 167 -8.02 -17.18 3.73
CA ALA A 167 -8.61 -15.89 3.46
C ALA A 167 -8.58 -15.57 1.95
N ARG A 168 -9.64 -14.91 1.48
CA ARG A 168 -9.70 -14.44 0.09
C ARG A 168 -8.90 -13.14 -0.08
N LEU A 169 -8.21 -13.04 -1.21
CA LEU A 169 -7.54 -11.82 -1.66
C LEU A 169 -8.33 -11.22 -2.83
N MET A 170 -8.53 -9.91 -2.82
CA MET A 170 -9.31 -9.22 -3.84
C MET A 170 -8.51 -8.07 -4.45
N ASN A 171 -8.74 -7.81 -5.74
CA ASN A 171 -8.30 -6.62 -6.45
C ASN A 171 -6.78 -6.38 -6.43
N LEU A 172 -5.96 -7.45 -6.39
CA LEU A 172 -4.50 -7.37 -6.27
C LEU A 172 -3.83 -6.65 -7.45
N GLU A 173 -4.48 -6.60 -8.61
CA GLU A 173 -3.99 -5.92 -9.82
C GLU A 173 -4.00 -4.39 -9.72
N PHE A 174 -4.72 -3.81 -8.75
CA PHE A 174 -4.84 -2.37 -8.58
C PHE A 174 -3.77 -1.81 -7.64
N GLN A 175 -2.56 -1.69 -8.15
CA GLN A 175 -1.43 -1.03 -7.49
C GLN A 175 -1.32 0.42 -7.97
N GLN A 176 -1.46 1.39 -7.06
CA GLN A 176 -1.29 2.80 -7.37
C GLN A 176 0.19 3.16 -7.40
N PHE A 177 0.60 3.87 -8.45
CA PHE A 177 1.92 4.49 -8.56
C PHE A 177 1.78 5.98 -8.30
N HIS A 178 2.58 6.51 -7.36
CA HIS A 178 2.68 7.95 -7.21
C HIS A 178 3.53 8.50 -8.35
N PRO A 179 3.04 9.50 -9.10
CA PRO A 179 3.72 9.96 -10.32
C PRO A 179 5.09 10.55 -10.07
N THR A 180 5.28 11.25 -8.95
CA THR A 180 6.45 12.07 -8.67
C THR A 180 7.15 11.63 -7.39
N CYS A 181 8.10 10.71 -7.51
CA CYS A 181 9.04 10.38 -6.45
C CYS A 181 10.44 10.77 -6.89
N LEU A 182 11.27 11.20 -5.96
CA LEU A 182 12.66 11.54 -6.25
C LEU A 182 13.35 10.32 -6.88
N PHE A 183 13.91 10.51 -8.06
CA PHE A 183 14.75 9.51 -8.67
C PHE A 183 16.12 9.48 -7.99
N ASP A 184 16.36 8.45 -7.22
CA ASP A 184 17.62 8.17 -6.55
C ASP A 184 18.03 6.73 -6.87
N PRO A 185 19.04 6.53 -7.74
CA PRO A 185 19.50 5.18 -8.13
C PRO A 185 20.02 4.36 -6.95
N GLU A 186 20.52 5.00 -5.90
CA GLU A 186 21.19 4.37 -4.76
C GLU A 186 20.37 4.40 -3.47
N GLY A 187 19.27 5.16 -3.46
CA GLY A 187 18.45 5.36 -2.27
C GLY A 187 16.99 4.88 -2.41
N PRO A 188 16.26 4.87 -1.30
CA PRO A 188 14.82 4.64 -1.35
C PRO A 188 14.12 5.81 -2.06
N ALA A 189 13.05 5.50 -2.79
CA ALA A 189 12.23 6.52 -3.43
C ALA A 189 11.62 7.45 -2.36
N PHE A 190 11.93 8.74 -2.44
CA PHE A 190 11.36 9.76 -1.56
C PHE A 190 10.15 10.41 -2.26
N LEU A 191 9.05 10.52 -1.53
CA LEU A 191 7.81 11.09 -2.07
C LEU A 191 7.96 12.61 -2.27
N ILE A 192 7.87 13.06 -3.51
CA ILE A 192 7.65 14.47 -3.83
C ILE A 192 6.14 14.69 -3.85
N SER A 193 5.61 15.29 -2.79
CA SER A 193 4.18 15.45 -2.55
C SER A 193 3.43 16.00 -3.77
N GLU A 194 2.19 15.56 -3.94
CA GLU A 194 1.28 16.07 -4.97
C GLU A 194 1.05 17.58 -4.84
N ALA A 195 1.17 18.13 -3.63
CA ALA A 195 1.09 19.55 -3.38
C ALA A 195 2.07 20.38 -4.26
N VAL A 196 3.24 19.81 -4.60
CA VAL A 196 4.21 20.47 -5.49
C VAL A 196 3.61 20.71 -6.89
N ARG A 197 2.86 19.74 -7.43
CA ARG A 197 2.13 19.91 -8.68
C ARG A 197 0.91 20.82 -8.49
N GLY A 198 0.27 20.73 -7.32
CA GLY A 198 -0.85 21.58 -6.92
C GLY A 198 -0.50 23.06 -6.88
N GLU A 199 0.69 23.41 -6.43
CA GLU A 199 1.21 24.78 -6.41
C GLU A 199 1.79 25.23 -7.77
N GLY A 200 1.67 24.40 -8.80
CA GLY A 200 2.01 24.76 -10.17
C GLY A 200 3.31 24.16 -10.72
N GLY A 201 3.84 23.10 -10.10
CA GLY A 201 5.01 22.41 -10.63
C GLY A 201 4.79 21.83 -12.03
N HIS A 202 5.76 22.00 -12.93
CA HIS A 202 5.71 21.57 -14.34
C HIS A 202 6.49 20.28 -14.54
N LEU A 203 5.91 19.32 -15.25
CA LEU A 203 6.59 18.10 -15.69
C LEU A 203 7.22 18.32 -17.05
N LEU A 204 8.55 18.13 -17.12
CA LEU A 204 9.35 18.33 -18.32
C LEU A 204 10.01 17.02 -18.73
N ASN A 205 10.03 16.74 -20.04
CA ASN A 205 10.77 15.62 -20.61
C ASN A 205 12.28 15.93 -20.74
N GLU A 206 13.05 14.99 -21.34
CA GLU A 206 14.49 15.09 -21.53
C GLU A 206 14.92 16.36 -22.28
N VAL A 207 14.10 16.84 -23.22
CA VAL A 207 14.40 18.05 -24.01
C VAL A 207 13.83 19.34 -23.42
N GLY A 208 13.22 19.26 -22.22
CA GLY A 208 12.68 20.41 -21.50
C GLY A 208 11.26 20.82 -21.93
N GLU A 209 10.53 19.98 -22.64
CA GLU A 209 9.14 20.23 -23.02
C GLU A 209 8.16 19.84 -21.92
N ARG A 210 7.17 20.67 -21.66
CA ARG A 210 6.06 20.41 -20.75
C ARG A 210 5.01 19.51 -21.40
N PHE A 211 5.23 18.19 -21.33
CA PHE A 211 4.48 17.19 -22.10
C PHE A 211 3.03 17.01 -21.65
N MET A 212 2.68 17.30 -20.38
CA MET A 212 1.33 17.09 -19.87
C MET A 212 0.28 17.96 -20.57
N LEU A 213 0.63 19.14 -21.07
CA LEU A 213 -0.29 20.05 -21.78
C LEU A 213 -0.91 19.44 -23.03
N ALA A 214 -0.18 18.54 -23.70
CA ALA A 214 -0.67 17.87 -24.92
C ALA A 214 -1.54 16.64 -24.62
N LEU A 215 -1.51 16.12 -23.37
CA LEU A 215 -2.12 14.84 -23.01
C LEU A 215 -3.45 15.00 -22.25
N ASP A 216 -3.56 15.99 -21.36
CA ASP A 216 -4.78 16.22 -20.58
C ASP A 216 -4.97 17.73 -20.35
N LYS A 217 -6.21 18.21 -20.48
CA LYS A 217 -6.55 19.63 -20.25
C LYS A 217 -6.27 20.11 -18.82
N ARG A 218 -6.20 19.20 -17.85
CA ARG A 218 -5.85 19.47 -16.45
C ARG A 218 -4.33 19.48 -16.24
N ALA A 219 -3.55 19.12 -17.26
CA ALA A 219 -2.08 19.01 -17.24
C ALA A 219 -1.59 18.19 -16.04
N GLU A 220 -0.68 18.73 -15.23
CA GLU A 220 -0.10 18.06 -14.05
C GLU A 220 -1.10 17.76 -12.92
N LEU A 221 -2.30 18.33 -12.99
CA LEU A 221 -3.40 18.08 -12.05
C LEU A 221 -4.38 17.00 -12.56
N ALA A 222 -4.07 16.31 -13.64
CA ALA A 222 -4.78 15.11 -14.05
C ALA A 222 -4.69 14.02 -12.96
N PRO A 223 -5.60 13.02 -12.92
CA PRO A 223 -5.52 11.90 -12.00
C PRO A 223 -4.15 11.22 -12.02
N ARG A 224 -3.75 10.65 -10.88
CA ARG A 224 -2.41 10.06 -10.70
C ARG A 224 -2.07 8.99 -11.73
N ASP A 225 -3.03 8.17 -12.11
CA ASP A 225 -2.85 7.14 -13.14
C ASP A 225 -2.55 7.74 -14.52
N VAL A 226 -3.22 8.83 -14.90
CA VAL A 226 -2.96 9.56 -16.16
C VAL A 226 -1.57 10.17 -16.16
N VAL A 227 -1.20 10.86 -15.08
CA VAL A 227 0.14 11.47 -14.96
C VAL A 227 1.24 10.41 -14.91
N ALA A 228 1.03 9.31 -14.17
CA ALA A 228 2.00 8.22 -14.08
C ALA A 228 2.23 7.54 -15.45
N ARG A 229 1.15 7.29 -16.22
CA ARG A 229 1.28 6.74 -17.60
C ARG A 229 2.02 7.70 -18.52
N ALA A 230 1.75 8.99 -18.41
CA ALA A 230 2.45 10.01 -19.22
C ALA A 230 3.95 10.05 -18.92
N ILE A 231 4.32 10.03 -17.63
CA ILE A 231 5.72 9.99 -17.21
C ILE A 231 6.38 8.69 -17.66
N ASP A 232 5.73 7.54 -17.49
CA ASP A 232 6.25 6.25 -17.94
C ASP A 232 6.54 6.27 -19.44
N ALA A 233 5.62 6.80 -20.26
CA ALA A 233 5.80 6.93 -21.70
C ALA A 233 6.99 7.83 -22.07
N GLU A 234 7.23 8.93 -21.34
CA GLU A 234 8.39 9.79 -21.56
C GLU A 234 9.69 9.09 -21.13
N ILE A 235 9.68 8.35 -20.01
CA ILE A 235 10.85 7.57 -19.55
C ILE A 235 11.23 6.50 -20.59
N GLN A 236 10.25 5.81 -21.19
CA GLN A 236 10.51 4.80 -22.22
C GLN A 236 11.14 5.38 -23.50
N ARG A 237 10.96 6.67 -23.77
CA ARG A 237 11.55 7.39 -24.92
C ARG A 237 12.89 8.04 -24.59
N SER A 238 13.23 8.14 -23.30
CA SER A 238 14.40 8.84 -22.77
C SER A 238 15.51 7.87 -22.40
N THR A 239 16.73 8.37 -22.38
CA THR A 239 17.91 7.66 -21.85
C THR A 239 18.17 7.95 -20.38
N LEU A 240 17.48 8.94 -19.78
CA LEU A 240 17.71 9.42 -18.43
C LEU A 240 17.12 8.50 -17.34
N GLY A 241 16.08 7.71 -17.67
CA GLY A 241 15.34 6.89 -16.70
C GLY A 241 14.44 7.67 -15.76
N HIS A 242 14.28 8.98 -15.97
CA HIS A 242 13.43 9.89 -15.18
C HIS A 242 12.92 11.05 -16.04
N VAL A 243 11.98 11.81 -15.52
CA VAL A 243 11.57 13.13 -16.02
C VAL A 243 11.90 14.20 -14.99
N TRP A 244 11.69 15.47 -15.35
CA TRP A 244 11.97 16.60 -14.47
C TRP A 244 10.69 17.20 -13.92
N LEU A 245 10.65 17.52 -12.62
CA LEU A 245 9.62 18.35 -12.01
C LEU A 245 10.22 19.72 -11.67
N ASP A 246 9.79 20.75 -12.40
CA ASP A 246 10.31 22.11 -12.29
C ASP A 246 9.35 23.00 -11.49
N ILE A 247 9.88 23.60 -10.41
CA ILE A 247 9.16 24.54 -9.54
C ILE A 247 9.87 25.87 -9.38
N ARG A 248 10.98 26.10 -10.09
CA ARG A 248 11.82 27.31 -9.96
C ARG A 248 11.05 28.60 -10.17
N HIS A 249 10.03 28.58 -11.02
CA HIS A 249 9.17 29.73 -11.31
C HIS A 249 8.33 30.19 -10.12
N LEU A 250 8.15 29.38 -9.06
CA LEU A 250 7.47 29.77 -7.82
C LEU A 250 8.32 30.74 -6.99
N GLY A 251 9.65 30.73 -7.18
CA GLY A 251 10.60 31.52 -6.43
C GLY A 251 11.02 30.90 -5.10
N GLU A 252 12.26 31.18 -4.69
CA GLU A 252 12.88 30.60 -3.49
C GLU A 252 12.04 30.77 -2.22
N LYS A 253 11.46 31.96 -1.99
CA LYS A 253 10.67 32.25 -0.79
C LYS A 253 9.44 31.34 -0.68
N ALA A 254 8.74 31.11 -1.78
CA ALA A 254 7.57 30.24 -1.81
C ALA A 254 7.98 28.76 -1.62
N ILE A 255 9.06 28.33 -2.29
CA ILE A 255 9.58 26.95 -2.17
C ILE A 255 9.97 26.63 -0.72
N CYS A 256 10.75 27.52 -0.07
CA CYS A 256 11.16 27.35 1.32
C CYS A 256 9.99 27.32 2.30
N HIS A 257 8.93 28.08 2.00
CA HIS A 257 7.75 28.15 2.88
C HIS A 257 6.83 26.93 2.72
N HIS A 258 6.55 26.52 1.48
CA HIS A 258 5.57 25.45 1.23
C HIS A 258 6.14 24.03 1.32
N PHE A 259 7.45 23.85 1.07
CA PHE A 259 8.06 22.53 0.92
C PHE A 259 9.35 22.34 1.73
N PRO A 260 9.36 22.66 3.05
CA PRO A 260 10.59 22.62 3.85
C PRO A 260 11.18 21.21 3.94
N THR A 261 10.36 20.18 4.08
CA THR A 261 10.81 18.77 4.16
C THR A 261 11.39 18.29 2.83
N ILE A 262 10.73 18.62 1.71
CA ILE A 262 11.21 18.26 0.36
C ILE A 262 12.51 18.99 0.06
N LEU A 263 12.59 20.29 0.38
CA LEU A 263 13.81 21.09 0.21
C LEU A 263 14.99 20.46 0.98
N ALA A 264 14.80 20.16 2.26
CA ALA A 264 15.84 19.56 3.09
C ALA A 264 16.28 18.18 2.57
N HIS A 265 15.33 17.34 2.16
CA HIS A 265 15.64 16.02 1.63
C HIS A 265 16.41 16.11 0.30
N CYS A 266 15.96 16.92 -0.65
CA CYS A 266 16.64 17.11 -1.92
C CYS A 266 18.05 17.69 -1.72
N ALA A 267 18.20 18.68 -0.82
CA ALA A 267 19.50 19.25 -0.47
C ALA A 267 20.47 18.20 0.09
N SER A 268 19.98 17.24 0.90
CA SER A 268 20.81 16.14 1.41
C SER A 268 21.34 15.19 0.29
N ARG A 269 20.74 15.26 -0.89
CA ARG A 269 21.14 14.54 -2.12
C ARG A 269 21.86 15.45 -3.11
N GLY A 270 22.25 16.67 -2.73
CA GLY A 270 22.95 17.61 -3.60
C GLY A 270 22.05 18.32 -4.62
N ILE A 271 20.71 18.28 -4.42
CA ILE A 271 19.73 18.89 -5.32
C ILE A 271 19.18 20.15 -4.66
N ASP A 272 19.51 21.32 -5.21
CA ASP A 272 18.91 22.60 -4.83
C ASP A 272 17.67 22.88 -5.68
N ILE A 273 16.48 22.58 -5.14
CA ILE A 273 15.20 22.70 -5.85
C ILE A 273 14.79 24.14 -6.12
N THR A 274 15.50 25.13 -5.56
CA THR A 274 15.28 26.54 -5.89
C THR A 274 15.99 26.94 -7.18
N GLN A 275 17.03 26.19 -7.60
CA GLN A 275 17.86 26.49 -8.74
C GLN A 275 17.78 25.46 -9.87
N GLN A 276 17.39 24.23 -9.56
CA GLN A 276 17.34 23.15 -10.53
C GLN A 276 16.04 22.33 -10.42
N ALA A 277 15.61 21.71 -11.52
CA ALA A 277 14.46 20.83 -11.53
C ALA A 277 14.76 19.52 -10.77
N ILE A 278 13.73 18.93 -10.19
CA ILE A 278 13.80 17.69 -9.40
C ILE A 278 13.70 16.50 -10.37
N PRO A 279 14.65 15.55 -10.39
CA PRO A 279 14.48 14.33 -11.16
C PRO A 279 13.43 13.45 -10.48
N VAL A 280 12.37 13.05 -11.22
CA VAL A 280 11.27 12.27 -10.66
C VAL A 280 10.93 11.05 -11.51
N VAL A 281 10.45 10.01 -10.83
CA VAL A 281 10.02 8.72 -11.40
C VAL A 281 8.73 8.26 -10.72
N PRO A 282 7.84 7.55 -11.40
CA PRO A 282 6.71 6.91 -10.74
C PRO A 282 7.19 5.80 -9.81
N ALA A 283 6.61 5.72 -8.62
CA ALA A 283 6.91 4.67 -7.66
C ALA A 283 5.64 4.03 -7.11
N ALA A 284 5.68 2.73 -6.85
CA ALA A 284 4.60 2.01 -6.22
C ALA A 284 4.31 2.63 -4.85
N HIS A 285 3.04 2.97 -4.60
CA HIS A 285 2.66 3.83 -3.50
C HIS A 285 1.56 3.25 -2.62
N TYR A 286 0.52 2.64 -3.21
CA TYR A 286 -0.61 2.11 -2.46
C TYR A 286 -1.26 0.92 -3.16
N SER A 287 -1.57 -0.13 -2.39
CA SER A 287 -2.29 -1.31 -2.85
C SER A 287 -3.79 -1.13 -2.57
N CYS A 288 -4.62 -1.02 -3.61
CA CYS A 288 -6.07 -0.92 -3.44
C CYS A 288 -6.72 -2.28 -3.12
N GLY A 289 -6.06 -3.36 -3.52
CA GLY A 289 -6.42 -4.73 -3.19
C GLY A 289 -5.76 -5.24 -1.90
N GLY A 290 -6.18 -6.42 -1.47
CA GLY A 290 -5.67 -7.06 -0.25
C GLY A 290 -6.61 -8.13 0.27
N VAL A 291 -6.54 -8.41 1.57
CA VAL A 291 -7.41 -9.37 2.25
C VAL A 291 -8.85 -8.87 2.25
N ALA A 292 -9.77 -9.66 1.72
CA ALA A 292 -11.21 -9.32 1.69
C ALA A 292 -11.77 -9.20 3.11
N THR A 293 -12.42 -8.08 3.43
CA THR A 293 -13.00 -7.84 4.75
C THR A 293 -14.38 -7.20 4.65
N ASN A 294 -15.16 -7.35 5.72
CA ASN A 294 -16.40 -6.60 5.93
C ASN A 294 -16.12 -5.24 6.63
N LEU A 295 -17.18 -4.49 6.95
CA LEU A 295 -17.07 -3.18 7.62
C LEU A 295 -16.47 -3.24 9.04
N GLN A 296 -16.39 -4.41 9.64
CA GLN A 296 -15.76 -4.67 10.93
C GLN A 296 -14.31 -5.16 10.82
N GLY A 297 -13.76 -5.19 9.60
CA GLY A 297 -12.44 -5.74 9.33
C GLY A 297 -12.34 -7.26 9.43
N ALA A 298 -13.47 -7.98 9.61
CA ALA A 298 -13.48 -9.43 9.71
C ALA A 298 -13.30 -10.07 8.32
N THR A 299 -12.42 -11.09 8.25
CA THR A 299 -12.22 -11.91 7.06
C THR A 299 -13.20 -13.09 7.02
N ASN A 300 -13.13 -13.92 5.97
CA ASN A 300 -13.84 -15.19 5.92
C ASN A 300 -13.23 -16.29 6.82
N VAL A 301 -12.07 -16.04 7.43
CA VAL A 301 -11.43 -16.94 8.40
C VAL A 301 -11.82 -16.50 9.82
N ALA A 302 -12.38 -17.40 10.58
CA ALA A 302 -12.81 -17.09 11.96
C ALA A 302 -11.66 -16.57 12.82
N ASN A 303 -11.90 -15.53 13.61
CA ASN A 303 -10.95 -14.86 14.50
C ASN A 303 -9.79 -14.13 13.80
N LEU A 304 -9.81 -14.02 12.46
CA LEU A 304 -8.86 -13.28 11.68
C LEU A 304 -9.48 -12.01 11.11
N TYR A 305 -8.84 -10.88 11.37
CA TYR A 305 -9.23 -9.55 10.93
C TYR A 305 -8.10 -8.91 10.13
N ALA A 306 -8.43 -8.00 9.22
CA ALA A 306 -7.46 -7.18 8.53
C ALA A 306 -7.97 -5.74 8.42
N ILE A 307 -7.10 -4.75 8.62
CA ILE A 307 -7.41 -3.32 8.61
C ILE A 307 -6.31 -2.52 7.91
N GLY A 308 -6.65 -1.33 7.44
CA GLY A 308 -5.72 -0.47 6.70
C GLY A 308 -5.33 -1.10 5.36
N GLU A 309 -4.18 -0.74 4.83
CA GLU A 309 -3.76 -1.08 3.47
C GLU A 309 -3.57 -2.60 3.21
N THR A 310 -3.49 -3.44 4.25
CA THR A 310 -3.46 -4.90 4.05
C THR A 310 -4.84 -5.48 3.70
N ALA A 311 -5.92 -4.71 3.95
CA ALA A 311 -7.29 -5.11 3.70
C ALA A 311 -7.81 -4.56 2.36
N CYS A 312 -8.71 -5.31 1.72
CA CYS A 312 -9.57 -4.83 0.67
C CYS A 312 -10.98 -4.63 1.23
N THR A 313 -11.27 -3.41 1.67
CA THR A 313 -12.55 -3.04 2.30
C THR A 313 -13.64 -2.71 1.28
N GLY A 314 -13.26 -2.50 0.01
CA GLY A 314 -14.12 -1.98 -1.04
C GLY A 314 -14.12 -0.44 -1.16
N LEU A 315 -13.46 0.28 -0.25
CA LEU A 315 -13.42 1.75 -0.28
C LEU A 315 -12.79 2.31 -1.56
N HIS A 316 -11.69 1.73 -2.01
CA HIS A 316 -10.84 2.32 -3.06
C HIS A 316 -11.21 1.91 -4.48
N GLY A 317 -11.95 0.81 -4.64
CA GLY A 317 -12.28 0.31 -5.98
C GLY A 317 -11.04 0.08 -6.85
N ALA A 318 -11.08 0.55 -8.09
CA ALA A 318 -9.99 0.42 -9.04
C ALA A 318 -8.89 1.48 -8.91
N ASN A 319 -9.11 2.54 -8.09
CA ASN A 319 -8.14 3.60 -7.88
C ASN A 319 -8.44 4.38 -6.60
N ARG A 320 -7.45 4.52 -5.75
CA ARG A 320 -7.56 5.22 -4.47
C ARG A 320 -7.55 6.73 -4.66
N MET A 321 -8.50 7.41 -4.05
CA MET A 321 -8.47 8.86 -3.88
C MET A 321 -7.49 9.27 -2.78
N ALA A 322 -6.76 10.36 -2.97
CA ALA A 322 -5.79 10.86 -2.00
C ALA A 322 -6.42 11.05 -0.61
N SER A 323 -5.65 10.85 0.44
CA SER A 323 -6.01 10.96 1.88
C SER A 323 -7.05 9.97 2.40
N ASN A 324 -7.86 9.32 1.57
CA ASN A 324 -8.83 8.33 2.01
C ASN A 324 -8.19 7.12 2.72
N SER A 325 -6.95 6.76 2.39
CA SER A 325 -6.26 5.63 3.02
C SER A 325 -6.00 5.82 4.52
N LEU A 326 -5.63 7.04 4.94
CA LEU A 326 -5.46 7.32 6.37
C LEU A 326 -6.81 7.32 7.10
N LEU A 327 -7.85 7.85 6.45
CA LEU A 327 -9.21 7.81 6.97
C LEU A 327 -9.72 6.37 7.11
N GLU A 328 -9.46 5.51 6.11
CA GLU A 328 -9.74 4.08 6.17
C GLU A 328 -9.09 3.42 7.38
N CYS A 329 -7.78 3.62 7.56
CA CYS A 329 -7.06 3.07 8.71
C CYS A 329 -7.74 3.42 10.04
N LEU A 330 -8.16 4.67 10.21
CA LEU A 330 -8.79 5.14 11.44
C LEU A 330 -10.20 4.56 11.64
N VAL A 331 -11.03 4.63 10.61
CA VAL A 331 -12.44 4.22 10.70
C VAL A 331 -12.56 2.71 10.90
N PHE A 332 -11.84 1.91 10.08
CA PHE A 332 -11.91 0.45 10.20
C PHE A 332 -11.21 -0.09 11.44
N ALA A 333 -10.11 0.53 11.90
CA ALA A 333 -9.50 0.14 13.17
C ALA A 333 -10.44 0.36 14.35
N ARG A 334 -11.18 1.48 14.38
CA ARG A 334 -12.17 1.78 15.41
C ARG A 334 -13.37 0.81 15.36
N SER A 335 -13.87 0.52 14.15
CA SER A 335 -14.96 -0.45 13.94
C SER A 335 -14.55 -1.86 14.37
N CYS A 336 -13.37 -2.30 13.99
CA CYS A 336 -12.80 -3.58 14.41
C CYS A 336 -12.67 -3.66 15.93
N ALA A 337 -12.08 -2.65 16.57
CA ALA A 337 -11.93 -2.61 18.03
C ALA A 337 -13.26 -2.67 18.77
N GLN A 338 -14.28 -1.93 18.32
CA GLN A 338 -15.63 -1.97 18.91
C GLN A 338 -16.24 -3.37 18.82
N THR A 339 -16.08 -4.03 17.67
CA THR A 339 -16.57 -5.41 17.45
C THR A 339 -15.87 -6.40 18.38
N LEU A 340 -14.56 -6.32 18.51
CA LEU A 340 -13.78 -7.19 19.40
C LEU A 340 -14.13 -6.99 20.88
N LEU A 341 -14.37 -5.74 21.30
CA LEU A 341 -14.80 -5.43 22.65
C LEU A 341 -16.18 -5.99 22.96
N ALA A 342 -17.13 -5.89 22.04
CA ALA A 342 -18.47 -6.46 22.19
C ALA A 342 -18.42 -7.98 22.34
N GLN A 343 -17.64 -8.67 21.50
CA GLN A 343 -17.45 -10.13 21.60
C GLN A 343 -16.75 -10.56 22.88
N GLY A 344 -15.83 -9.77 23.41
CA GLY A 344 -15.10 -10.08 24.64
C GLY A 344 -15.97 -10.06 25.91
N GLN A 345 -17.11 -9.39 25.88
CA GLN A 345 -18.09 -9.37 27.01
C GLN A 345 -18.96 -10.62 27.06
N GLU A 346 -19.15 -11.31 25.92
CA GLU A 346 -20.08 -12.45 25.83
C GLU A 346 -19.45 -13.83 26.06
N GLN A 347 -18.12 -13.99 25.95
CA GLN A 347 -17.46 -15.31 25.99
C GLN A 347 -16.22 -15.36 26.88
N PHE A 348 -16.38 -15.43 28.18
CA PHE A 348 -15.37 -15.94 29.11
C PHE A 348 -15.40 -17.49 29.23
N GLY A 349 -15.61 -18.21 28.15
CA GLY A 349 -15.65 -19.66 28.09
C GLY A 349 -14.41 -20.25 27.42
N GLN A 350 -13.67 -21.05 28.17
CA GLN A 350 -12.57 -21.96 27.83
C GLN A 350 -11.84 -21.69 26.50
N ALA A 351 -10.60 -21.27 26.61
CA ALA A 351 -9.64 -21.35 25.50
C ALA A 351 -9.58 -22.79 25.01
N ALA A 352 -10.02 -23.06 23.78
CA ALA A 352 -9.77 -24.34 23.13
C ALA A 352 -8.25 -24.57 23.14
N SER A 353 -7.84 -25.76 23.60
CA SER A 353 -6.45 -26.18 23.60
C SER A 353 -5.88 -25.98 22.17
N SER A 354 -4.93 -25.07 22.02
CA SER A 354 -4.17 -24.93 20.78
C SER A 354 -3.50 -26.30 20.52
N SER A 355 -3.66 -26.82 19.28
CA SER A 355 -2.72 -27.83 18.82
C SER A 355 -1.31 -27.29 19.08
N GLU A 356 -0.48 -28.05 19.80
CA GLU A 356 0.88 -27.60 20.11
C GLU A 356 1.56 -27.18 18.81
N PHE A 357 1.76 -25.86 18.65
CA PHE A 357 2.59 -25.36 17.57
C PHE A 357 3.99 -25.94 17.78
N GLN A 358 4.36 -26.84 16.89
CA GLN A 358 5.76 -27.24 16.81
C GLN A 358 6.46 -26.24 15.89
N PRO A 359 7.41 -25.43 16.42
CA PRO A 359 8.23 -24.60 15.56
C PRO A 359 8.85 -25.50 14.48
N PRO A 360 9.05 -24.99 13.25
CA PRO A 360 9.72 -25.75 12.22
C PRO A 360 10.96 -26.38 12.82
N ALA A 361 11.09 -27.71 12.71
CA ALA A 361 12.21 -28.43 13.29
C ALA A 361 13.49 -27.66 12.98
N ARG A 362 14.29 -27.36 13.99
CA ARG A 362 15.58 -26.69 13.80
C ARG A 362 16.38 -27.50 12.77
N ALA A 363 16.15 -27.22 11.50
CA ALA A 363 17.14 -27.53 10.49
C ALA A 363 18.41 -26.84 11.00
N ALA A 364 19.44 -27.60 11.22
CA ALA A 364 20.74 -27.08 11.66
C ALA A 364 20.96 -25.78 10.89
N ALA A 365 21.17 -24.67 11.60
CA ALA A 365 21.07 -23.33 11.08
C ALA A 365 21.78 -23.22 9.72
N ALA A 366 21.06 -23.51 8.65
CA ALA A 366 21.58 -23.38 7.31
C ALA A 366 21.79 -21.86 7.13
N VAL A 367 23.04 -21.47 7.02
CA VAL A 367 23.37 -20.09 6.70
C VAL A 367 22.83 -19.86 5.32
N LEU A 368 21.69 -19.17 5.21
CA LEU A 368 21.11 -18.85 3.92
C LEU A 368 22.08 -17.95 3.15
N PRO A 369 22.31 -18.20 1.87
CA PRO A 369 23.14 -17.35 1.04
C PRO A 369 22.45 -16.02 0.80
N LYS A 370 22.79 -14.99 1.62
CA LYS A 370 22.15 -13.67 1.59
C LYS A 370 22.19 -13.02 0.22
N GLU A 371 23.28 -13.20 -0.50
CA GLU A 371 23.46 -12.69 -1.86
C GLU A 371 22.43 -13.30 -2.83
N VAL A 372 22.17 -14.61 -2.72
CA VAL A 372 21.20 -15.32 -3.55
C VAL A 372 19.77 -14.85 -3.24
N LEU A 373 19.41 -14.70 -1.94
CA LEU A 373 18.08 -14.18 -1.56
C LEU A 373 17.90 -12.74 -2.01
N SER A 374 18.95 -11.93 -1.94
CA SER A 374 18.92 -10.55 -2.44
C SER A 374 18.75 -10.50 -3.94
N ASP A 375 19.44 -11.35 -4.70
CA ASP A 375 19.35 -11.45 -6.15
C ASP A 375 17.94 -11.89 -6.59
N ILE A 376 17.38 -12.94 -5.98
CA ILE A 376 16.01 -13.39 -6.24
C ILE A 376 15.00 -12.23 -6.00
N ARG A 377 15.14 -11.50 -4.90
CA ARG A 377 14.29 -10.34 -4.58
C ARG A 377 14.42 -9.24 -5.62
N GLN A 378 15.65 -8.95 -6.06
CA GLN A 378 15.90 -7.93 -7.08
C GLN A 378 15.32 -8.33 -8.44
N GLN A 379 15.48 -9.59 -8.86
CA GLN A 379 14.90 -10.11 -10.08
C GLN A 379 13.37 -10.05 -10.06
N MET A 380 12.74 -10.46 -8.95
CA MET A 380 11.29 -10.32 -8.75
C MET A 380 10.83 -8.86 -8.92
N ARG A 381 11.48 -7.91 -8.22
CA ARG A 381 11.15 -6.48 -8.31
C ARG A 381 11.33 -5.93 -9.72
N THR A 382 12.36 -6.38 -10.41
CA THR A 382 12.61 -5.99 -11.80
C THR A 382 11.49 -6.49 -12.71
N THR A 383 11.12 -7.77 -12.60
CA THR A 383 10.03 -8.39 -13.35
C THR A 383 8.70 -7.69 -13.12
N MET A 384 8.35 -7.43 -11.86
CA MET A 384 7.13 -6.71 -11.51
C MET A 384 7.10 -5.30 -12.08
N SER A 385 8.22 -4.57 -12.00
CA SER A 385 8.33 -3.21 -12.54
C SER A 385 8.28 -3.16 -14.06
N GLN A 386 8.82 -4.15 -14.76
CA GLN A 386 8.85 -4.18 -16.21
C GLN A 386 7.52 -4.60 -16.85
N HIS A 387 6.80 -5.53 -16.22
CA HIS A 387 5.65 -6.21 -16.85
C HIS A 387 4.33 -6.05 -16.14
N VAL A 388 4.34 -5.66 -14.87
CA VAL A 388 3.15 -5.67 -13.99
C VAL A 388 2.88 -4.30 -13.36
N SER A 389 3.53 -3.26 -13.86
CA SER A 389 3.44 -1.90 -13.31
C SER A 389 2.32 -1.08 -13.98
N ILE A 390 2.65 0.08 -14.51
CA ILE A 390 1.71 1.11 -14.99
C ILE A 390 1.06 0.71 -16.31
N VAL A 391 1.84 0.18 -17.26
CA VAL A 391 1.38 -0.28 -18.57
C VAL A 391 1.65 -1.78 -18.69
N ARG A 392 0.63 -2.54 -19.02
CA ARG A 392 0.65 -4.01 -19.05
C ARG A 392 0.28 -4.53 -20.43
N SER A 393 0.77 -5.73 -20.76
CA SER A 393 0.36 -6.48 -21.95
C SER A 393 0.21 -7.96 -21.60
N ALA A 394 -0.61 -8.69 -22.37
CA ALA A 394 -0.79 -10.13 -22.19
C ALA A 394 0.54 -10.90 -22.31
N ALA A 395 1.38 -10.51 -23.26
CA ALA A 395 2.72 -11.09 -23.42
C ALA A 395 3.63 -10.79 -22.22
N GLY A 396 3.64 -9.55 -21.75
CA GLY A 396 4.44 -9.14 -20.57
C GLY A 396 3.99 -9.86 -19.29
N LEU A 397 2.69 -9.95 -19.05
CA LEU A 397 2.14 -10.67 -17.90
C LEU A 397 2.48 -12.17 -17.96
N SER A 398 2.45 -12.79 -19.15
CA SER A 398 2.83 -14.19 -19.31
C SER A 398 4.31 -14.44 -19.06
N ALA A 399 5.18 -13.52 -19.53
CA ALA A 399 6.61 -13.58 -19.27
C ALA A 399 6.92 -13.39 -17.77
N ALA A 400 6.22 -12.46 -17.10
CA ALA A 400 6.34 -12.24 -15.67
C ALA A 400 5.94 -13.48 -14.88
N LEU A 401 4.81 -14.10 -15.21
CA LEU A 401 4.34 -15.34 -14.55
C LEU A 401 5.37 -16.45 -14.64
N ALA A 402 5.90 -16.69 -15.85
CA ALA A 402 6.91 -17.74 -16.06
C ALA A 402 8.19 -17.49 -15.24
N HIS A 403 8.69 -16.24 -15.24
CA HIS A 403 9.90 -15.88 -14.50
C HIS A 403 9.70 -15.95 -12.97
N LEU A 404 8.58 -15.44 -12.45
CA LEU A 404 8.27 -15.51 -11.02
C LEU A 404 8.15 -16.94 -10.50
N LYS A 405 7.55 -17.85 -11.29
CA LYS A 405 7.53 -19.28 -10.98
C LYS A 405 8.93 -19.89 -10.94
N ALA A 406 9.80 -19.55 -11.88
CA ALA A 406 11.18 -20.01 -11.88
C ALA A 406 11.94 -19.52 -10.64
N LEU A 407 11.75 -18.25 -10.24
CA LEU A 407 12.34 -17.71 -9.01
C LEU A 407 11.81 -18.41 -7.75
N LEU A 408 10.52 -18.72 -7.70
CA LEU A 408 9.91 -19.45 -6.59
C LEU A 408 10.51 -20.85 -6.46
N ASN A 409 10.62 -21.60 -7.56
CA ASN A 409 11.24 -22.92 -7.59
C ASN A 409 12.72 -22.85 -7.14
N SER A 410 13.48 -21.86 -7.66
CA SER A 410 14.88 -21.67 -7.26
C SER A 410 15.03 -21.40 -5.75
N LEU A 411 14.08 -20.66 -5.16
CA LEU A 411 14.08 -20.43 -3.70
C LEU A 411 13.75 -21.71 -2.93
N GLU A 412 12.81 -22.52 -3.40
CA GLU A 412 12.40 -23.79 -2.78
C GLU A 412 13.51 -24.85 -2.80
N GLU A 413 14.39 -24.82 -3.80
CA GLU A 413 15.57 -25.70 -3.90
C GLU A 413 16.67 -25.34 -2.89
N ILE A 414 16.65 -24.14 -2.31
CA ILE A 414 17.64 -23.75 -1.28
C ILE A 414 17.31 -24.44 0.04
N ASN A 415 18.20 -25.31 0.48
CA ASN A 415 18.02 -26.06 1.73
C ASN A 415 17.84 -25.10 2.93
N GLY A 416 16.76 -25.27 3.67
CA GLY A 416 16.43 -24.47 4.84
C GLY A 416 15.80 -23.10 4.55
N ALA A 417 15.62 -22.70 3.27
CA ALA A 417 15.04 -21.40 2.94
C ALA A 417 13.63 -21.22 3.54
N LEU A 418 12.77 -22.22 3.41
CA LEU A 418 11.39 -22.14 3.90
C LEU A 418 11.26 -22.28 5.44
N THR A 419 12.31 -22.72 6.11
CA THR A 419 12.35 -22.81 7.58
C THR A 419 13.02 -21.61 8.24
N ALA A 420 13.70 -20.77 7.46
CA ALA A 420 14.28 -19.53 7.94
C ALA A 420 13.31 -18.35 7.69
N PRO A 421 13.18 -17.40 8.65
CA PRO A 421 12.23 -16.29 8.53
C PRO A 421 12.38 -15.46 7.26
N GLU A 422 13.61 -15.16 6.87
CA GLU A 422 13.91 -14.35 5.68
C GLU A 422 13.51 -15.06 4.37
N GLY A 423 13.82 -16.34 4.27
CA GLY A 423 13.46 -17.16 3.10
C GLY A 423 11.94 -17.38 3.01
N LYS A 424 11.26 -17.66 4.15
CA LYS A 424 9.81 -17.79 4.19
C LYS A 424 9.10 -16.48 3.77
N ARG A 425 9.56 -15.34 4.22
CA ARG A 425 9.03 -14.04 3.79
C ARG A 425 9.22 -13.81 2.29
N LEU A 426 10.40 -14.13 1.75
CA LEU A 426 10.64 -14.00 0.31
C LEU A 426 9.75 -14.95 -0.50
N HIS A 427 9.53 -16.17 0.01
CA HIS A 427 8.61 -17.12 -0.59
C HIS A 427 7.18 -16.56 -0.65
N GLN A 428 6.66 -16.03 0.46
CA GLN A 428 5.34 -15.38 0.51
C GLN A 428 5.26 -14.18 -0.44
N THR A 429 6.31 -13.37 -0.52
CA THR A 429 6.37 -12.23 -1.43
C THR A 429 6.30 -12.67 -2.90
N LEU A 430 7.01 -13.73 -3.29
CA LEU A 430 6.94 -14.31 -4.64
C LEU A 430 5.56 -14.88 -4.96
N GLN A 431 4.94 -15.57 -4.00
CA GLN A 431 3.58 -16.09 -4.14
C GLN A 431 2.56 -14.97 -4.37
N LEU A 432 2.65 -13.87 -3.61
CA LEU A 432 1.79 -12.71 -3.82
C LEU A 432 2.04 -12.02 -5.18
N ALA A 433 3.29 -11.94 -5.61
CA ALA A 433 3.62 -11.44 -6.95
C ALA A 433 2.95 -12.28 -8.05
N ILE A 434 2.98 -13.61 -7.93
CA ILE A 434 2.29 -14.52 -8.85
C ILE A 434 0.77 -14.28 -8.83
N LEU A 435 0.14 -14.19 -7.65
CA LEU A 435 -1.29 -13.90 -7.52
C LEU A 435 -1.65 -12.53 -8.12
N THR A 436 -0.80 -11.53 -7.95
CA THR A 436 -0.99 -10.21 -8.58
C THR A 436 -0.98 -10.29 -10.10
N VAL A 437 -0.07 -11.10 -10.67
CA VAL A 437 -0.04 -11.34 -12.13
C VAL A 437 -1.29 -12.07 -12.58
N LEU A 438 -1.74 -13.10 -11.85
CA LEU A 438 -2.96 -13.84 -12.18
C LEU A 438 -4.20 -12.93 -12.16
N ALA A 439 -4.34 -12.06 -11.16
CA ALA A 439 -5.42 -11.08 -11.10
C ALA A 439 -5.39 -10.14 -12.32
N ALA A 440 -4.19 -9.66 -12.70
CA ALA A 440 -4.02 -8.82 -13.88
C ALA A 440 -4.33 -9.54 -15.20
N GLN A 441 -3.98 -10.83 -15.32
CA GLN A 441 -4.29 -11.65 -16.50
C GLN A 441 -5.79 -11.92 -16.66
N GLN A 442 -6.53 -12.05 -15.56
CA GLN A 442 -7.97 -12.28 -15.59
C GLN A 442 -8.76 -11.02 -15.99
N ARG A 443 -8.17 -9.82 -15.87
CA ARG A 443 -8.84 -8.57 -16.18
C ARG A 443 -8.65 -8.18 -17.65
N HIS A 444 -9.64 -8.47 -18.46
CA HIS A 444 -9.65 -8.17 -19.90
C HIS A 444 -10.30 -6.81 -20.18
N GLU A 445 -9.81 -5.76 -19.53
CA GLU A 445 -10.21 -4.37 -19.68
C GLU A 445 -9.10 -3.43 -19.19
N SER A 446 -9.22 -2.14 -19.46
CA SER A 446 -8.46 -1.08 -18.78
C SER A 446 -9.40 -0.31 -17.88
N ARG A 447 -9.11 -0.28 -16.55
CA ARG A 447 -9.95 0.37 -15.54
C ARG A 447 -9.06 0.88 -14.40
N GLY A 448 -9.24 2.14 -14.03
CA GLY A 448 -8.46 2.76 -12.95
C GLY A 448 -6.97 2.56 -13.12
N LEU A 449 -6.35 1.90 -12.15
CA LEU A 449 -4.91 1.63 -12.11
C LEU A 449 -4.46 0.46 -13.00
N HIS A 450 -5.38 -0.36 -13.50
CA HIS A 450 -5.05 -1.42 -14.45
C HIS A 450 -5.22 -0.94 -15.88
N TYR A 451 -4.10 -0.71 -16.58
CA TYR A 451 -4.10 -0.36 -17.98
C TYR A 451 -3.41 -1.46 -18.81
N SER A 452 -4.13 -1.99 -19.80
CA SER A 452 -3.64 -3.02 -20.72
C SER A 452 -3.64 -2.52 -22.16
N THR A 453 -2.54 -2.72 -22.85
CA THR A 453 -2.44 -2.39 -24.28
C THR A 453 -3.28 -3.32 -25.15
N ASP A 454 -3.55 -4.55 -24.69
CA ASP A 454 -4.35 -5.53 -25.42
C ASP A 454 -5.86 -5.27 -25.24
N TRP A 455 -6.27 -4.71 -24.09
CA TRP A 455 -7.65 -4.36 -23.78
C TRP A 455 -7.75 -2.92 -23.27
N PRO A 456 -7.61 -1.91 -24.18
CA PRO A 456 -7.54 -0.50 -23.78
C PRO A 456 -8.87 0.11 -23.32
N HIS A 457 -9.99 -0.58 -23.50
CA HIS A 457 -11.32 -0.10 -23.16
C HIS A 457 -11.87 -0.78 -21.91
N GLN A 458 -12.75 -0.08 -21.20
CA GLN A 458 -13.48 -0.62 -20.06
C GLN A 458 -14.58 -1.58 -20.51
N GLN A 459 -14.82 -2.62 -19.72
CA GLN A 459 -16.02 -3.44 -19.84
C GLN A 459 -17.25 -2.68 -19.28
N PRO A 460 -18.44 -2.92 -19.80
CA PRO A 460 -19.66 -2.23 -19.31
C PRO A 460 -19.94 -2.49 -17.82
N THR A 461 -19.59 -3.66 -17.32
CA THR A 461 -19.76 -4.04 -15.91
C THR A 461 -18.41 -4.16 -15.24
N ALA A 462 -18.22 -3.40 -14.17
CA ALA A 462 -17.06 -3.52 -13.30
C ALA A 462 -17.21 -4.74 -12.38
N VAL A 463 -16.24 -5.65 -12.38
CA VAL A 463 -16.24 -6.85 -11.55
C VAL A 463 -14.95 -6.91 -10.74
N ALA A 464 -15.07 -7.05 -9.41
CA ALA A 464 -13.91 -7.23 -8.53
C ALA A 464 -13.25 -8.60 -8.80
N SER A 465 -11.92 -8.64 -8.86
CA SER A 465 -11.18 -9.90 -8.88
C SER A 465 -11.13 -10.53 -7.48
N SER A 466 -11.15 -11.85 -7.41
CA SER A 466 -11.04 -12.59 -6.14
C SER A 466 -10.21 -13.84 -6.36
N LEU A 467 -9.16 -13.99 -5.57
CA LEU A 467 -8.22 -15.09 -5.62
C LEU A 467 -8.03 -15.73 -4.24
N SER A 468 -7.61 -16.98 -4.25
CA SER A 468 -7.33 -17.79 -3.07
C SER A 468 -6.00 -18.52 -3.21
N ILE A 469 -5.58 -19.20 -2.18
CA ILE A 469 -4.40 -20.08 -2.21
C ILE A 469 -4.56 -21.22 -3.22
N ASN A 470 -5.80 -21.65 -3.53
CA ASN A 470 -6.07 -22.68 -4.52
C ASN A 470 -5.74 -22.19 -5.93
N ASP A 471 -6.05 -20.95 -6.27
CA ASP A 471 -5.69 -20.35 -7.56
C ASP A 471 -4.18 -20.33 -7.78
N LEU A 472 -3.41 -20.05 -6.71
CA LEU A 472 -1.96 -20.15 -6.74
C LEU A 472 -1.50 -21.59 -7.01
N SER A 473 -2.07 -22.57 -6.28
CA SER A 473 -1.72 -24.00 -6.42
C SER A 473 -1.99 -24.49 -7.85
N GLU A 474 -3.16 -24.20 -8.40
CA GLU A 474 -3.49 -24.54 -9.79
C GLU A 474 -2.55 -23.90 -10.81
N ALA A 475 -2.17 -22.64 -10.58
CA ALA A 475 -1.23 -21.95 -11.45
C ALA A 475 0.16 -22.59 -11.41
N LEU A 476 0.62 -23.08 -10.26
CA LEU A 476 1.91 -23.74 -10.11
C LEU A 476 1.93 -25.14 -10.73
N GLU A 477 0.80 -25.87 -10.71
CA GLU A 477 0.67 -27.22 -11.29
C GLU A 477 0.61 -27.24 -12.82
N LYS A 478 -0.02 -26.24 -13.46
CA LYS A 478 -0.22 -26.17 -14.92
C LYS A 478 1.05 -26.19 -15.77
N ASN A 479 2.24 -26.17 -15.17
CA ASN A 479 3.53 -26.19 -15.86
C ASN A 479 4.49 -27.30 -15.36
N ARG A 480 4.01 -28.24 -14.54
CA ARG A 480 4.68 -29.51 -14.24
C ARG A 480 4.22 -30.57 -15.21
#